data_ecd10f92757be80c0c56c7f3afbca977
#
_entry.id   ecd10f92757be80c0c56c7f3afbca977
#
_cell.length_a   1.000
_cell.length_b   1.000
_cell.length_c   1.000
_cell.angle_alpha   90.00
_cell.angle_beta   90.00
_cell.angle_gamma   90.00
#
_symmetry.space_group_name_H-M   'P 1'
#
loop_
_entity.id
_entity.type
_entity.pdbx_description
1 polymer ?
#
loop_
_entity_poly.entity_id
_entity_poly.type
_entity_poly.pdbx_seq_one_letter_code
_entity_poly.pdbx_strand_id
1 'polypeptide(L)'
;MIMPKPPKKFLADSFEYKEYLGEGDWNKPVYKEPILIEYCRIDRGSQYTFSPSGKQLFYNGLIFCYHELTTPFPEFKEQSLVIYDGKEHVIAKIDTITEAYSDAIYSYELEVI
;
A
#
# COMPACT_ATOMS: atom_id res chain seq x y z
N MET A 1 0.86 10.84 -23.28
CA MET A 1 1.46 9.51 -23.43
C MET A 1 1.18 8.71 -22.17
N ILE A 2 0.67 7.50 -22.32
CA ILE A 2 0.36 6.61 -21.20
C ILE A 2 1.52 5.65 -21.01
N MET A 3 2.03 5.56 -19.78
CA MET A 3 3.10 4.61 -19.47
C MET A 3 2.57 3.17 -19.53
N PRO A 4 3.35 2.23 -20.08
CA PRO A 4 2.91 0.83 -20.09
C PRO A 4 2.83 0.27 -18.67
N LYS A 5 1.83 -0.56 -18.43
CA LYS A 5 1.64 -1.26 -17.16
C LYS A 5 2.01 -2.74 -17.30
N PRO A 6 2.37 -3.40 -16.20
CA PRO A 6 2.62 -4.84 -16.25
C PRO A 6 1.37 -5.59 -16.69
N PRO A 7 1.50 -6.75 -17.34
CA PRO A 7 0.34 -7.59 -17.65
C PRO A 7 -0.39 -7.98 -16.36
N LYS A 8 -1.72 -7.94 -16.40
CA LYS A 8 -2.55 -8.25 -15.24
C LYS A 8 -2.26 -9.61 -14.64
N LYS A 9 -1.85 -10.57 -15.45
CA LYS A 9 -1.51 -11.93 -15.00
C LYS A 9 -0.35 -11.99 -14.01
N PHE A 10 0.48 -10.95 -13.95
CA PHE A 10 1.59 -10.86 -12.98
C PHE A 10 1.14 -10.21 -11.67
N LEU A 11 -0.09 -9.70 -11.62
CA LEU A 11 -0.64 -9.06 -10.42
C LEU A 11 -1.51 -10.09 -9.70
N ALA A 12 -0.86 -11.06 -9.05
CA ALA A 12 -1.52 -12.22 -8.48
C ALA A 12 -1.84 -12.09 -6.99
N ASP A 13 -1.47 -10.98 -6.37
CA ASP A 13 -1.68 -10.78 -4.94
C ASP A 13 -2.97 -10.03 -4.65
N SER A 14 -3.41 -10.14 -3.40
CA SER A 14 -4.55 -9.41 -2.88
C SER A 14 -4.32 -9.11 -1.41
N PHE A 15 -5.03 -8.14 -0.87
CA PHE A 15 -4.97 -7.81 0.55
C PHE A 15 -6.29 -7.19 0.97
N GLU A 16 -6.57 -7.25 2.28
CA GLU A 16 -7.68 -6.50 2.85
C GLU A 16 -7.18 -5.14 3.29
N TYR A 17 -7.96 -4.10 2.98
CA TYR A 17 -7.64 -2.72 3.29
C TYR A 17 -8.68 -2.15 4.25
N LYS A 18 -8.21 -1.62 5.38
CA LYS A 18 -9.06 -0.94 6.37
C LYS A 18 -8.61 0.51 6.46
N GLU A 19 -9.40 1.40 5.87
CA GLU A 19 -9.05 2.82 5.81
C GLU A 19 -9.06 3.45 7.20
N TYR A 20 -8.00 4.18 7.52
CA TYR A 20 -7.88 4.90 8.78
C TYR A 20 -8.82 6.11 8.78
N LEU A 21 -9.63 6.24 9.84
CA LEU A 21 -10.60 7.32 9.99
C LEU A 21 -10.19 8.35 11.04
N GLY A 22 -9.06 8.14 11.70
CA GLY A 22 -8.61 9.01 12.79
C GLY A 22 -8.69 8.30 14.13
N GLU A 23 -8.56 9.06 15.20
CA GLU A 23 -8.63 8.52 16.55
C GLU A 23 -10.05 8.70 17.10
N GLY A 24 -10.55 7.66 17.74
CA GLY A 24 -11.82 7.68 18.43
C GLY A 24 -11.63 7.83 19.94
N ASP A 25 -12.54 7.22 20.71
CA ASP A 25 -12.50 7.27 22.18
C ASP A 25 -11.19 6.65 22.70
N TRP A 26 -10.65 7.26 23.76
CA TRP A 26 -9.41 6.79 24.40
C TRP A 26 -8.20 6.82 23.47
N ASN A 27 -8.21 7.71 22.47
CA ASN A 27 -7.14 7.85 21.48
C ASN A 27 -6.86 6.54 20.71
N LYS A 28 -7.87 5.69 20.56
CA LYS A 28 -7.75 4.46 19.80
C LYS A 28 -8.03 4.74 18.33
N PRO A 29 -7.25 4.13 17.42
CA PRO A 29 -7.50 4.30 15.99
C PRO A 29 -8.82 3.68 15.58
N VAL A 30 -9.50 4.33 14.65
CA VAL A 30 -10.78 3.87 14.08
C VAL A 30 -10.57 3.62 12.60
N TYR A 31 -11.11 2.52 12.10
CA TYR A 31 -10.98 2.09 10.71
C TYR A 31 -12.34 1.80 10.11
N LYS A 32 -12.43 1.96 8.79
CA LYS A 32 -13.61 1.49 8.04
C LYS A 32 -13.62 -0.03 8.00
N GLU A 33 -14.77 -0.59 7.58
CA GLU A 33 -14.88 -2.02 7.31
C GLU A 33 -13.85 -2.43 6.25
N PRO A 34 -13.29 -3.65 6.36
CA PRO A 34 -12.29 -4.09 5.40
C PRO A 34 -12.89 -4.27 4.01
N ILE A 35 -12.11 -3.90 2.99
CA ILE A 35 -12.43 -4.19 1.60
C ILE A 35 -11.30 -5.00 0.99
N LEU A 36 -11.65 -5.93 0.11
CA LEU A 36 -10.65 -6.75 -0.57
C LEU A 36 -10.13 -6.02 -1.80
N ILE A 37 -8.82 -5.82 -1.85
CA ILE A 37 -8.13 -5.23 -2.99
C ILE A 37 -7.46 -6.37 -3.75
N GLU A 38 -7.77 -6.51 -5.02
CA GLU A 38 -7.26 -7.59 -5.87
C GLU A 38 -6.43 -7.04 -7.03
N TYR A 39 -5.64 -7.92 -7.64
CA TYR A 39 -4.77 -7.61 -8.77
C TYR A 39 -3.74 -6.55 -8.41
N CYS A 40 -2.94 -6.86 -7.43
CA CYS A 40 -1.80 -6.08 -7.01
C CYS A 40 -0.57 -6.98 -6.88
N ARG A 41 0.57 -6.39 -6.62
CA ARG A 41 1.79 -7.13 -6.35
C ARG A 41 2.31 -6.74 -4.99
N ILE A 42 2.63 -7.73 -4.17
CA ILE A 42 3.21 -7.53 -2.84
C ILE A 42 4.65 -8.03 -2.86
N ASP A 43 5.59 -7.13 -2.61
CA ASP A 43 6.98 -7.49 -2.39
C ASP A 43 7.16 -7.65 -0.88
N ARG A 44 7.39 -8.88 -0.45
CA ARG A 44 7.39 -9.27 0.96
C ARG A 44 8.76 -9.16 1.63
N GLY A 45 9.72 -8.55 0.96
CA GLY A 45 11.06 -8.39 1.52
C GLY A 45 11.14 -7.26 2.54
N SER A 46 11.73 -7.53 3.70
CA SER A 46 12.00 -6.49 4.70
C SER A 46 13.22 -5.67 4.28
N GLN A 47 13.13 -4.38 4.49
CA GLN A 47 14.22 -3.45 4.22
C GLN A 47 14.64 -2.77 5.51
N TYR A 48 15.95 -2.55 5.65
CA TYR A 48 16.53 -1.96 6.85
C TYR A 48 17.44 -0.80 6.48
N THR A 49 17.54 0.17 7.37
CA THR A 49 18.51 1.25 7.29
C THR A 49 19.43 1.19 8.51
N PHE A 50 20.61 1.75 8.40
CA PHE A 50 21.57 1.79 9.50
C PHE A 50 21.67 3.22 10.03
N SER A 51 21.76 3.32 11.36
CA SER A 51 21.94 4.59 12.07
C SER A 51 23.06 4.41 13.08
N PRO A 52 23.53 5.51 13.73
CA PRO A 52 24.53 5.40 14.80
C PRO A 52 24.10 4.48 15.95
N SER A 53 22.78 4.31 16.15
CA SER A 53 22.23 3.43 17.18
C SER A 53 22.01 2.01 16.71
N GLY A 54 22.32 1.69 15.45
CA GLY A 54 22.22 0.34 14.90
C GLY A 54 21.30 0.21 13.71
N LYS A 55 20.86 -1.02 13.47
CA LYS A 55 20.00 -1.38 12.35
C LYS A 55 18.54 -1.06 12.70
N GLN A 56 17.86 -0.33 11.82
CA GLN A 56 16.45 0.00 11.99
C GLN A 56 15.63 -0.57 10.84
N LEU A 57 14.44 -1.08 11.15
CA LEU A 57 13.50 -1.55 10.14
C LEU A 57 12.96 -0.32 9.39
N PHE A 58 13.03 -0.37 8.06
CA PHE A 58 12.53 0.69 7.19
C PHE A 58 11.10 0.38 6.74
N TYR A 59 10.88 -0.82 6.19
CA TYR A 59 9.54 -1.33 5.93
C TYR A 59 9.58 -2.85 5.84
N ASN A 60 8.42 -3.50 6.01
CA ASN A 60 8.28 -4.96 5.94
C ASN A 60 7.74 -5.45 4.61
N GLY A 61 7.19 -4.57 3.82
CA GLY A 61 6.65 -4.94 2.52
C GLY A 61 6.38 -3.71 1.68
N LEU A 62 6.25 -3.93 0.39
CA LEU A 62 5.95 -2.89 -0.58
C LEU A 62 4.84 -3.41 -1.48
N ILE A 63 3.73 -2.69 -1.54
CA ILE A 63 2.55 -3.09 -2.31
C ILE A 63 2.39 -2.17 -3.50
N PHE A 64 2.30 -2.76 -4.69
CA PHE A 64 2.12 -2.03 -5.95
C PHE A 64 0.68 -2.18 -6.41
N CYS A 65 -0.03 -1.06 -6.49
CA CYS A 65 -1.41 -1.00 -6.97
C CYS A 65 -1.46 -0.12 -8.22
N TYR A 66 -2.05 -0.62 -9.29
CA TYR A 66 -2.04 0.05 -10.60
C TYR A 66 -3.45 0.49 -11.00
N HIS A 67 -3.57 1.74 -11.46
CA HIS A 67 -4.82 2.25 -11.99
C HIS A 67 -5.31 1.37 -13.14
N GLU A 68 -6.60 1.09 -13.18
CA GLU A 68 -7.28 0.24 -14.17
C GLU A 68 -7.00 -1.26 -14.06
N LEU A 69 -6.04 -1.70 -13.26
CA LEU A 69 -5.74 -3.12 -13.06
C LEU A 69 -6.13 -3.60 -11.67
N THR A 70 -5.71 -2.86 -10.64
CA THR A 70 -6.06 -3.16 -9.25
C THR A 70 -7.50 -2.75 -8.97
N THR A 71 -8.31 -3.64 -8.40
CA THR A 71 -9.72 -3.37 -8.12
C THR A 71 -10.13 -3.81 -6.72
N PRO A 72 -10.86 -2.97 -5.98
CA PRO A 72 -11.07 -1.55 -6.23
C PRO A 72 -9.77 -0.76 -6.14
N PHE A 73 -9.76 0.47 -6.64
CA PHE A 73 -8.58 1.33 -6.63
C PHE A 73 -8.90 2.62 -5.87
N PRO A 74 -8.97 2.55 -4.53
CA PRO A 74 -9.28 3.73 -3.72
C PRO A 74 -8.09 4.66 -3.62
N GLU A 75 -8.32 5.86 -3.13
CA GLU A 75 -7.23 6.73 -2.69
C GLU A 75 -6.79 6.22 -1.33
N PHE A 76 -5.62 5.57 -1.29
CA PHE A 76 -5.10 4.98 -0.06
C PHE A 76 -4.65 6.07 0.90
N LYS A 77 -4.79 5.80 2.20
CA LYS A 77 -4.40 6.74 3.26
C LYS A 77 -3.33 6.14 4.15
N GLU A 78 -2.37 6.95 4.54
CA GLU A 78 -1.37 6.57 5.52
C GLU A 78 -2.02 6.22 6.86
N GLN A 79 -1.37 5.37 7.63
CA GLN A 79 -1.83 4.82 8.91
C GLN A 79 -2.98 3.82 8.77
N SER A 80 -3.49 3.58 7.57
CA SER A 80 -4.48 2.54 7.32
C SER A 80 -3.85 1.16 7.49
N LEU A 81 -4.69 0.15 7.70
CA LEU A 81 -4.24 -1.23 7.85
C LEU A 81 -4.36 -1.99 6.56
N VAL A 82 -3.39 -2.85 6.29
CA VAL A 82 -3.45 -3.84 5.23
C VAL A 82 -3.21 -5.21 5.84
N ILE A 83 -3.99 -6.19 5.41
CA ILE A 83 -3.92 -7.55 5.94
C ILE A 83 -3.63 -8.49 4.78
N TYR A 84 -2.50 -9.17 4.84
CA TYR A 84 -2.12 -10.20 3.88
C TYR A 84 -1.28 -11.26 4.58
N ASP A 85 -1.30 -12.48 4.06
CA ASP A 85 -0.59 -13.62 4.66
C ASP A 85 -0.93 -13.82 6.14
N GLY A 86 -2.18 -13.48 6.52
CA GLY A 86 -2.66 -13.64 7.90
C GLY A 86 -2.11 -12.64 8.89
N LYS A 87 -1.46 -11.55 8.44
CA LYS A 87 -0.88 -10.54 9.32
C LYS A 87 -1.35 -9.14 8.97
N GLU A 88 -1.52 -8.33 10.01
CA GLU A 88 -1.84 -6.92 9.89
C GLU A 88 -0.56 -6.09 9.75
N HIS A 89 -0.59 -5.14 8.82
CA HIS A 89 0.49 -4.18 8.62
C HIS A 89 -0.11 -2.78 8.55
N VAL A 90 0.71 -1.78 8.88
CA VAL A 90 0.31 -0.38 8.81
C VAL A 90 0.96 0.27 7.60
N ILE A 91 0.21 1.05 6.84
CA ILE A 91 0.76 1.82 5.74
C ILE A 91 1.53 3.00 6.33
N ALA A 92 2.85 2.97 6.17
CA ALA A 92 3.74 4.01 6.70
C ALA A 92 3.96 5.14 5.69
N LYS A 93 3.95 4.83 4.40
CA LYS A 93 4.19 5.82 3.35
C LYS A 93 3.48 5.40 2.07
N ILE A 94 2.98 6.39 1.34
CA ILE A 94 2.33 6.18 0.05
C ILE A 94 3.05 7.04 -0.98
N ASP A 95 3.60 6.40 -2.01
CA ASP A 95 4.15 7.10 -3.16
C ASP A 95 3.13 7.05 -4.29
N THR A 96 2.71 8.22 -4.75
CA THR A 96 1.78 8.34 -5.87
C THR A 96 2.58 8.59 -7.14
N ILE A 97 2.47 7.66 -8.08
CA ILE A 97 3.17 7.75 -9.37
C ILE A 97 2.15 8.22 -10.40
N THR A 98 2.45 9.30 -11.09
CA THR A 98 1.57 9.83 -12.14
C THR A 98 2.04 9.40 -13.51
N GLU A 99 1.13 9.48 -14.50
CA GLU A 99 1.47 9.26 -15.90
C GLU A 99 2.47 10.33 -16.36
N ALA A 100 3.26 10.00 -17.38
CA ALA A 100 4.21 10.96 -17.95
C ALA A 100 3.48 12.18 -18.51
N TYR A 101 3.92 13.38 -18.12
CA TYR A 101 3.37 14.65 -18.58
C TYR A 101 1.88 14.87 -18.27
N SER A 102 1.39 14.23 -17.18
CA SER A 102 -0.02 14.31 -16.79
C SER A 102 -0.14 14.21 -15.27
N ASP A 103 -1.28 14.67 -14.75
CA ASP A 103 -1.61 14.51 -13.33
C ASP A 103 -2.39 13.20 -13.07
N ALA A 104 -2.69 12.45 -14.11
CA ALA A 104 -3.41 11.18 -13.97
C ALA A 104 -2.55 10.17 -13.20
N ILE A 105 -3.18 9.45 -12.27
CA ILE A 105 -2.49 8.47 -11.43
C ILE A 105 -2.19 7.21 -12.23
N TYR A 106 -0.92 6.80 -12.22
CA TYR A 106 -0.47 5.55 -12.80
C TYR A 106 -0.53 4.42 -11.77
N SER A 107 0.02 4.66 -10.57
CA SER A 107 0.07 3.64 -9.52
C SER A 107 0.25 4.27 -8.15
N TYR A 108 -0.03 3.46 -7.13
CA TYR A 108 0.38 3.73 -5.75
C TYR A 108 1.37 2.67 -5.33
N GLU A 109 2.42 3.09 -4.62
CA GLU A 109 3.35 2.19 -3.96
C GLU A 109 3.21 2.40 -2.46
N LEU A 110 2.77 1.35 -1.76
CA LEU A 110 2.48 1.41 -0.32
C LEU A 110 3.63 0.75 0.43
N GLU A 111 4.35 1.53 1.25
CA GLU A 111 5.34 0.98 2.18
C GLU A 111 4.62 0.62 3.48
N VAL A 112 4.71 -0.63 3.89
CA VAL A 112 4.02 -1.15 5.08
C VAL A 112 4.99 -1.71 6.11
N ILE A 113 4.61 -1.57 7.38
CA ILE A 113 5.41 -2.06 8.52
C ILE A 113 4.60 -2.93 9.46
#